data_bddd43e56bc18b62b58cc443fb7b0c9e
#
_entry.id   bddd43e56bc18b62b58cc443fb7b0c9e
#
_cell.length_a   1.000
_cell.length_b   1.000
_cell.length_c   1.000
_cell.angle_alpha   90.00
_cell.angle_beta   90.00
_cell.angle_gamma   90.00
#
_symmetry.space_group_name_H-M   'P 1'
#
loop_
_entity.id
_entity.type
_entity.pdbx_description
1 polymer ?
#
loop_
_entity_poly.entity_id
_entity_poly.type
_entity_poly.pdbx_seq_one_letter_code
_entity_poly.pdbx_strand_id
1 'polypeptide(L)'
;MEQIKIGTCIPGQRLEQWLPGMLEAGFECFEVNFHMIYGGVNLEELARKTKEIVGDRPVYVASLGYYCNPIQNPDHIENLKHAIDMAPLFGTDMVSTFAGAYNGRPVEEAMPKFKEVFSEMTRYAADKGIRLAIENCPMGGTWQYAQENIAFNPRAWEMMFDAVPAENLGLEWEPGHQILQLIDPVEQLREWAPKVFHMHGKDGTVKKDAVRRYGVLGAVDFAPERTPGFGDTNWRDIFSILHENGYEGDVCVEGYHDPVYHGQWEMTAQKHALQYLKWCRGGDFVPNPWNHKE
;
A
#
# COMPACT_ATOMS: atom_id res chain seq x y z
N MET A 1 4.72 -13.85 -17.32
CA MET A 1 4.60 -13.16 -16.03
C MET A 1 5.74 -12.17 -15.96
N GLU A 2 5.46 -10.89 -15.77
CA GLU A 2 6.50 -9.89 -15.54
C GLU A 2 7.03 -10.01 -14.11
N GLN A 3 8.27 -9.54 -13.91
CA GLN A 3 8.87 -9.57 -12.58
C GLN A 3 8.28 -8.47 -11.71
N ILE A 4 7.86 -8.81 -10.48
CA ILE A 4 7.38 -7.84 -9.48
C ILE A 4 8.48 -6.80 -9.23
N LYS A 5 8.19 -5.51 -9.42
CA LYS A 5 9.15 -4.43 -9.20
C LYS A 5 9.18 -4.01 -7.74
N ILE A 6 10.35 -3.57 -7.29
CA ILE A 6 10.52 -3.05 -5.93
C ILE A 6 10.66 -1.54 -6.01
N GLY A 7 9.66 -0.88 -5.46
CA GLY A 7 9.53 0.56 -5.41
C GLY A 7 9.65 1.14 -4.01
N THR A 8 9.31 2.42 -3.90
CA THR A 8 9.23 3.15 -2.63
C THR A 8 8.09 4.15 -2.65
N CYS A 9 7.50 4.41 -1.48
CA CYS A 9 6.49 5.45 -1.30
C CYS A 9 7.16 6.81 -1.14
N ILE A 10 6.68 7.81 -1.89
CA ILE A 10 7.20 9.18 -1.85
C ILE A 10 6.03 10.15 -1.60
N PRO A 11 6.02 10.88 -0.47
CA PRO A 11 5.04 11.93 -0.26
C PRO A 11 5.06 12.95 -1.39
N GLY A 12 3.91 13.23 -1.99
CA GLY A 12 3.80 14.10 -3.16
C GLY A 12 4.36 15.50 -2.92
N GLN A 13 4.23 16.02 -1.69
CA GLN A 13 4.82 17.30 -1.29
C GLN A 13 6.36 17.30 -1.25
N ARG A 14 6.99 16.11 -1.27
CA ARG A 14 8.44 15.91 -1.21
C ARG A 14 9.01 15.27 -2.48
N LEU A 15 8.18 14.98 -3.46
CA LEU A 15 8.55 14.18 -4.63
C LEU A 15 9.77 14.75 -5.36
N GLU A 16 9.73 16.04 -5.69
CA GLU A 16 10.84 16.68 -6.41
C GLU A 16 12.18 16.61 -5.66
N GLN A 17 12.12 16.64 -4.32
CA GLN A 17 13.28 16.57 -3.46
C GLN A 17 13.83 15.14 -3.33
N TRP A 18 12.95 14.14 -3.24
CA TRP A 18 13.35 12.78 -2.86
C TRP A 18 13.53 11.84 -4.05
N LEU A 19 12.72 12.00 -5.10
CA LEU A 19 12.77 11.12 -6.27
C LEU A 19 14.17 10.96 -6.87
N PRO A 20 14.99 12.02 -7.05
CA PRO A 20 16.33 11.83 -7.59
C PRO A 20 17.18 10.85 -6.79
N GLY A 21 17.18 10.96 -5.46
CA GLY A 21 17.92 10.04 -4.58
C GLY A 21 17.38 8.60 -4.61
N MET A 22 16.06 8.42 -4.77
CA MET A 22 15.46 7.09 -4.91
C MET A 22 15.82 6.44 -6.25
N LEU A 23 15.87 7.23 -7.33
CA LEU A 23 16.33 6.75 -8.63
C LEU A 23 17.82 6.32 -8.58
N GLU A 24 18.66 7.11 -7.92
CA GLU A 24 20.09 6.75 -7.72
C GLU A 24 20.27 5.51 -6.83
N ALA A 25 19.36 5.29 -5.87
CA ALA A 25 19.37 4.08 -5.04
C ALA A 25 19.02 2.81 -5.82
N GLY A 26 18.37 2.94 -6.99
CA GLY A 26 18.02 1.84 -7.88
C GLY A 26 16.64 1.25 -7.64
N PHE A 27 15.70 2.03 -7.09
CA PHE A 27 14.28 1.66 -7.06
C PHE A 27 13.71 1.56 -8.47
N GLU A 28 12.82 0.60 -8.70
CA GLU A 28 12.33 0.23 -10.04
C GLU A 28 10.97 0.86 -10.37
N CYS A 29 10.25 1.31 -9.34
CA CYS A 29 9.00 2.07 -9.43
C CYS A 29 8.84 2.91 -8.16
N PHE A 30 7.76 3.68 -8.06
CA PHE A 30 7.42 4.42 -6.84
C PHE A 30 5.93 4.73 -6.79
N GLU A 31 5.42 4.83 -5.59
CA GLU A 31 4.11 5.41 -5.31
C GLU A 31 4.26 6.89 -4.97
N VAL A 32 3.35 7.71 -5.50
CA VAL A 32 3.21 9.11 -5.09
C VAL A 32 2.01 9.21 -4.16
N ASN A 33 2.21 9.56 -2.89
CA ASN A 33 1.14 9.52 -1.91
C ASN A 33 0.84 10.88 -1.23
N PHE A 34 -0.41 11.00 -0.79
CA PHE A 34 -0.94 12.11 -0.03
C PHE A 34 -1.85 11.59 1.08
N HIS A 35 -1.73 12.17 2.27
CA HIS A 35 -2.60 11.81 3.39
C HIS A 35 -3.53 12.97 3.72
N MET A 36 -4.85 12.72 3.63
CA MET A 36 -5.97 13.63 3.90
C MET A 36 -6.04 14.90 3.04
N ILE A 37 -4.92 15.45 2.60
CA ILE A 37 -4.87 16.69 1.82
C ILE A 37 -3.74 16.66 0.78
N TYR A 38 -3.93 17.35 -0.32
CA TYR A 38 -2.85 17.59 -1.30
C TYR A 38 -1.83 18.65 -0.85
N GLY A 39 -2.16 19.44 0.20
CA GLY A 39 -1.26 20.46 0.73
C GLY A 39 -0.91 21.58 -0.25
N GLY A 40 -1.83 21.92 -1.15
CA GLY A 40 -1.64 22.95 -2.18
C GLY A 40 -0.82 22.47 -3.40
N VAL A 41 -0.50 21.20 -3.49
CA VAL A 41 0.19 20.61 -4.65
C VAL A 41 -0.76 20.57 -5.85
N ASN A 42 -0.30 21.07 -6.99
CA ASN A 42 -0.97 20.90 -8.28
C ASN A 42 -0.53 19.57 -8.90
N LEU A 43 -1.44 18.60 -9.00
CA LEU A 43 -1.14 17.25 -9.47
C LEU A 43 -0.73 17.20 -10.94
N GLU A 44 -1.30 18.05 -11.80
CA GLU A 44 -0.93 18.11 -13.22
C GLU A 44 0.52 18.59 -13.38
N GLU A 45 0.90 19.64 -12.66
CA GLU A 45 2.29 20.12 -12.66
C GLU A 45 3.24 19.10 -12.06
N LEU A 46 2.84 18.44 -10.96
CA LEU A 46 3.64 17.38 -10.33
C LEU A 46 3.86 16.22 -11.28
N ALA A 47 2.83 15.76 -12.00
CA ALA A 47 2.96 14.71 -13.00
C ALA A 47 3.95 15.06 -14.12
N ARG A 48 3.90 16.31 -14.61
CA ARG A 48 4.85 16.81 -15.60
C ARG A 48 6.29 16.78 -15.06
N LYS A 49 6.53 17.30 -13.87
CA LYS A 49 7.84 17.31 -13.21
C LYS A 49 8.34 15.90 -12.91
N THR A 50 7.45 15.01 -12.51
CA THR A 50 7.77 13.58 -12.30
C THR A 50 8.37 12.98 -13.56
N LYS A 51 7.73 13.18 -14.71
CA LYS A 51 8.24 12.69 -16.01
C LYS A 51 9.58 13.31 -16.37
N GLU A 52 9.78 14.58 -16.11
CA GLU A 52 11.06 15.26 -16.37
C GLU A 52 12.20 14.70 -15.50
N ILE A 53 11.94 14.43 -14.21
CA ILE A 53 12.94 13.86 -13.29
C ILE A 53 13.25 12.41 -13.66
N VAL A 54 12.25 11.60 -13.98
CA VAL A 54 12.44 10.20 -14.38
C VAL A 54 13.21 10.14 -15.72
N GLY A 55 12.84 10.98 -16.70
CA GLY A 55 13.46 10.98 -18.03
C GLY A 55 13.29 9.63 -18.73
N ASP A 56 14.34 9.16 -19.39
CA ASP A 56 14.34 7.90 -20.16
C ASP A 56 14.60 6.64 -19.30
N ARG A 57 14.62 6.76 -17.97
CA ARG A 57 14.84 5.60 -17.09
C ARG A 57 13.64 4.66 -17.12
N PRO A 58 13.86 3.33 -17.05
CA PRO A 58 12.79 2.34 -17.00
C PRO A 58 12.16 2.27 -15.58
N VAL A 59 11.72 3.43 -15.08
CA VAL A 59 11.09 3.59 -13.77
C VAL A 59 9.77 4.31 -13.97
N TYR A 60 8.74 3.91 -13.22
CA TYR A 60 7.38 4.41 -13.41
C TYR A 60 6.66 4.62 -12.07
N VAL A 61 5.53 5.30 -12.12
CA VAL A 61 4.61 5.46 -10.99
C VAL A 61 3.72 4.21 -10.88
N ALA A 62 3.88 3.44 -9.81
CA ALA A 62 3.11 2.23 -9.56
C ALA A 62 1.68 2.55 -9.10
N SER A 63 1.51 3.57 -8.26
CA SER A 63 0.23 4.02 -7.73
C SER A 63 0.24 5.52 -7.43
N LEU A 64 -0.92 6.15 -7.55
CA LEU A 64 -1.19 7.47 -6.99
C LEU A 64 -2.05 7.31 -5.74
N GLY A 65 -1.43 7.45 -4.56
CA GLY A 65 -2.10 7.30 -3.27
C GLY A 65 -2.78 8.61 -2.83
N TYR A 66 -4.07 8.55 -2.54
CA TYR A 66 -4.79 9.60 -1.81
C TYR A 66 -5.53 8.96 -0.63
N TYR A 67 -4.85 8.85 0.50
CA TYR A 67 -5.36 8.21 1.72
C TYR A 67 -6.27 9.16 2.46
N CYS A 68 -7.58 8.90 2.40
CA CYS A 68 -8.60 9.82 2.86
C CYS A 68 -9.79 9.10 3.50
N ASN A 69 -10.64 9.85 4.20
CA ASN A 69 -11.86 9.31 4.81
C ASN A 69 -13.11 9.84 4.06
N PRO A 70 -13.50 9.22 2.92
CA PRO A 70 -14.63 9.67 2.12
C PRO A 70 -15.99 9.34 2.76
N ILE A 71 -16.02 8.52 3.81
CA ILE A 71 -17.26 8.22 4.55
C ILE A 71 -17.66 9.40 5.44
N GLN A 72 -16.69 10.01 6.10
CA GLN A 72 -16.94 11.09 7.06
C GLN A 72 -16.84 12.49 6.45
N ASN A 73 -16.01 12.66 5.43
CA ASN A 73 -15.77 13.98 4.81
C ASN A 73 -16.14 13.97 3.32
N PRO A 74 -17.21 14.68 2.91
CA PRO A 74 -17.60 14.75 1.50
C PRO A 74 -16.55 15.37 0.58
N ASP A 75 -15.71 16.32 1.05
CA ASP A 75 -14.64 16.90 0.24
C ASP A 75 -13.60 15.86 -0.18
N HIS A 76 -13.43 14.79 0.62
CA HIS A 76 -12.54 13.68 0.28
C HIS A 76 -13.05 12.86 -0.90
N ILE A 77 -14.37 12.83 -1.15
CA ILE A 77 -14.94 12.18 -2.34
C ILE A 77 -14.49 12.89 -3.61
N GLU A 78 -14.61 14.22 -3.64
CA GLU A 78 -14.20 15.02 -4.79
C GLU A 78 -12.68 15.01 -5.00
N ASN A 79 -11.91 15.03 -3.91
CA ASN A 79 -10.46 14.89 -3.99
C ASN A 79 -10.03 13.49 -4.48
N LEU A 80 -10.73 12.43 -4.08
CA LEU A 80 -10.47 11.08 -4.59
C LEU A 80 -10.80 10.97 -6.08
N LYS A 81 -11.90 11.58 -6.55
CA LYS A 81 -12.20 11.70 -7.99
C LYS A 81 -11.08 12.45 -8.72
N HIS A 82 -10.55 13.51 -8.11
CA HIS A 82 -9.43 14.25 -8.68
C HIS A 82 -8.16 13.39 -8.79
N ALA A 83 -7.84 12.52 -7.79
CA ALA A 83 -6.76 11.56 -7.91
C ALA A 83 -6.98 10.59 -9.08
N ILE A 84 -8.20 10.06 -9.22
CA ILE A 84 -8.59 9.18 -10.33
C ILE A 84 -8.40 9.88 -11.69
N ASP A 85 -8.77 11.16 -11.80
CA ASP A 85 -8.59 11.95 -13.03
C ASP A 85 -7.13 12.18 -13.37
N MET A 86 -6.29 12.34 -12.36
CA MET A 86 -4.87 12.67 -12.52
C MET A 86 -3.96 11.44 -12.69
N ALA A 87 -4.37 10.26 -12.24
CA ALA A 87 -3.57 9.04 -12.31
C ALA A 87 -3.00 8.76 -13.73
N PRO A 88 -3.76 8.91 -14.83
CA PRO A 88 -3.22 8.73 -16.18
C PRO A 88 -2.11 9.72 -16.55
N LEU A 89 -2.11 10.91 -15.97
CA LEU A 89 -1.04 11.88 -16.21
C LEU A 89 0.28 11.45 -15.56
N PHE A 90 0.22 10.70 -14.46
CA PHE A 90 1.40 10.05 -13.86
C PHE A 90 1.80 8.77 -14.61
N GLY A 91 0.97 8.25 -15.49
CA GLY A 91 1.21 7.02 -16.24
C GLY A 91 0.86 5.75 -15.46
N THR A 92 0.00 5.84 -14.46
CA THR A 92 -0.51 4.71 -13.68
C THR A 92 -2.00 4.50 -13.91
N ASP A 93 -2.45 3.26 -13.79
CA ASP A 93 -3.86 2.85 -13.77
C ASP A 93 -4.35 2.53 -12.35
N MET A 94 -3.56 2.87 -11.32
CA MET A 94 -3.83 2.54 -9.93
C MET A 94 -3.99 3.79 -9.07
N VAL A 95 -5.06 3.82 -8.28
CA VAL A 95 -5.23 4.80 -7.20
C VAL A 95 -5.42 4.05 -5.88
N SER A 96 -4.54 4.34 -4.92
CA SER A 96 -4.61 3.79 -3.56
C SER A 96 -5.32 4.76 -2.62
N THR A 97 -6.11 4.21 -1.67
CA THR A 97 -6.89 5.03 -0.74
C THR A 97 -7.31 4.24 0.51
N PHE A 98 -7.94 4.91 1.48
CA PHE A 98 -8.66 4.25 2.57
C PHE A 98 -10.13 4.00 2.19
N ALA A 99 -10.74 3.01 2.84
CA ALA A 99 -12.18 2.80 2.77
C ALA A 99 -12.99 3.92 3.43
N GLY A 100 -12.36 4.62 4.37
CA GLY A 100 -13.03 5.56 5.27
C GLY A 100 -13.64 4.89 6.49
N ALA A 101 -14.12 5.68 7.42
CA ALA A 101 -14.80 5.24 8.65
C ALA A 101 -15.65 6.36 9.24
N TYR A 102 -16.61 6.02 10.09
CA TYR A 102 -17.13 6.96 11.08
C TYR A 102 -16.22 6.91 12.32
N ASN A 103 -15.42 7.93 12.53
CA ASN A 103 -14.44 7.95 13.62
C ASN A 103 -15.10 7.74 14.99
N GLY A 104 -14.55 6.79 15.76
CA GLY A 104 -15.07 6.39 17.07
C GLY A 104 -16.33 5.52 17.05
N ARG A 105 -16.75 5.01 15.89
CA ARG A 105 -17.92 4.14 15.73
C ARG A 105 -17.48 2.73 15.29
N PRO A 106 -18.33 1.70 15.52
CA PRO A 106 -18.06 0.35 15.01
C PRO A 106 -17.94 0.30 13.49
N VAL A 107 -17.09 -0.63 12.99
CA VAL A 107 -16.85 -0.86 11.56
C VAL A 107 -18.16 -1.05 10.78
N GLU A 108 -19.10 -1.83 11.34
CA GLU A 108 -20.37 -2.16 10.67
C GLU A 108 -21.24 -0.93 10.38
N GLU A 109 -21.15 0.11 11.20
CA GLU A 109 -21.93 1.34 10.99
C GLU A 109 -21.49 2.12 9.74
N ALA A 110 -20.23 1.95 9.31
CA ALA A 110 -19.73 2.59 8.11
C ALA A 110 -20.15 1.87 6.80
N MET A 111 -20.52 0.59 6.86
CA MET A 111 -20.77 -0.23 5.67
C MET A 111 -21.85 0.30 4.73
N PRO A 112 -23.00 0.83 5.18
CA PRO A 112 -23.99 1.42 4.28
C PRO A 112 -23.42 2.60 3.48
N LYS A 113 -22.63 3.47 4.13
CA LYS A 113 -22.01 4.63 3.46
C LYS A 113 -20.85 4.20 2.57
N PHE A 114 -20.05 3.21 2.98
CA PHE A 114 -19.04 2.58 2.13
C PHE A 114 -19.66 2.09 0.82
N LYS A 115 -20.76 1.33 0.91
CA LYS A 115 -21.49 0.84 -0.27
C LYS A 115 -21.94 1.98 -1.19
N GLU A 116 -22.52 3.05 -0.64
CA GLU A 116 -22.96 4.22 -1.39
C GLU A 116 -21.76 4.86 -2.13
N VAL A 117 -20.71 5.21 -1.41
CA VAL A 117 -19.55 5.94 -1.94
C VAL A 117 -18.77 5.08 -2.93
N PHE A 118 -18.40 3.86 -2.55
CA PHE A 118 -17.53 3.04 -3.40
C PHE A 118 -18.24 2.38 -4.57
N SER A 119 -19.58 2.22 -4.54
CA SER A 119 -20.32 1.85 -5.77
C SER A 119 -20.27 2.96 -6.82
N GLU A 120 -20.18 4.22 -6.42
CA GLU A 120 -19.98 5.34 -7.34
C GLU A 120 -18.52 5.43 -7.78
N MET A 121 -17.58 5.39 -6.81
CA MET A 121 -16.15 5.53 -7.09
C MET A 121 -15.61 4.44 -8.02
N THR A 122 -16.02 3.19 -7.82
CA THR A 122 -15.58 2.08 -8.68
C THR A 122 -16.08 2.24 -10.11
N ARG A 123 -17.32 2.70 -10.32
CA ARG A 123 -17.82 3.01 -11.67
C ARG A 123 -17.06 4.17 -12.29
N TYR A 124 -16.88 5.26 -11.54
CA TYR A 124 -16.16 6.44 -12.01
C TYR A 124 -14.71 6.11 -12.40
N ALA A 125 -14.04 5.28 -11.61
CA ALA A 125 -12.70 4.81 -11.89
C ALA A 125 -12.65 3.85 -13.11
N ALA A 126 -13.62 2.91 -13.21
CA ALA A 126 -13.70 1.98 -14.33
C ALA A 126 -13.90 2.68 -15.67
N ASP A 127 -14.73 3.73 -15.73
CA ASP A 127 -14.94 4.56 -16.94
C ASP A 127 -13.64 5.22 -17.45
N LYS A 128 -12.60 5.28 -16.60
CA LYS A 128 -11.28 5.84 -16.92
C LYS A 128 -10.16 4.77 -16.97
N GLY A 129 -10.52 3.50 -16.82
CA GLY A 129 -9.57 2.40 -16.79
C GLY A 129 -8.70 2.36 -15.52
N ILE A 130 -9.20 2.93 -14.40
CA ILE A 130 -8.48 3.00 -13.13
C ILE A 130 -8.97 1.93 -12.17
N ARG A 131 -8.04 1.27 -11.50
CA ARG A 131 -8.26 0.35 -10.39
C ARG A 131 -8.10 1.09 -9.06
N LEU A 132 -8.91 0.71 -8.07
CA LEU A 132 -8.85 1.25 -6.71
C LEU A 132 -8.29 0.18 -5.77
N ALA A 133 -7.23 0.52 -5.05
CA ALA A 133 -6.61 -0.33 -4.04
C ALA A 133 -6.85 0.26 -2.64
N ILE A 134 -7.51 -0.51 -1.77
CA ILE A 134 -7.81 -0.08 -0.40
C ILE A 134 -6.72 -0.58 0.54
N GLU A 135 -6.05 0.34 1.23
CA GLU A 135 -5.00 -0.01 2.17
C GLU A 135 -5.56 -0.64 3.45
N ASN A 136 -4.84 -1.63 3.98
CA ASN A 136 -5.22 -2.37 5.19
C ASN A 136 -4.73 -1.74 6.51
N CYS A 137 -4.54 -0.43 6.53
CA CYS A 137 -4.12 0.32 7.71
C CYS A 137 -5.27 0.52 8.71
N PRO A 138 -5.09 0.18 10.01
CA PRO A 138 -6.12 0.44 11.04
C PRO A 138 -6.18 1.89 11.50
N MET A 139 -5.19 2.73 11.19
CA MET A 139 -5.09 4.13 11.63
C MET A 139 -5.28 4.32 13.15
N GLY A 140 -4.80 3.36 13.97
CA GLY A 140 -5.00 3.35 15.41
C GLY A 140 -6.41 2.97 15.86
N GLY A 141 -7.29 2.61 14.93
CA GLY A 141 -8.65 2.16 15.21
C GLY A 141 -8.73 0.71 15.68
N THR A 142 -9.91 0.35 16.13
CA THR A 142 -10.31 -1.02 16.47
C THR A 142 -11.66 -1.33 15.85
N TRP A 143 -12.11 -2.59 15.94
CA TRP A 143 -13.42 -2.99 15.40
C TRP A 143 -14.58 -2.17 15.95
N GLN A 144 -14.55 -1.85 17.25
CA GLN A 144 -15.60 -1.09 17.95
C GLN A 144 -15.44 0.42 17.86
N TYR A 145 -14.22 0.87 17.57
CA TYR A 145 -13.86 2.29 17.53
C TYR A 145 -12.95 2.53 16.32
N ALA A 146 -13.51 2.46 15.12
CA ALA A 146 -12.77 2.70 13.89
C ALA A 146 -12.24 4.14 13.82
N GLN A 147 -11.09 4.31 13.18
CA GLN A 147 -10.47 5.60 12.91
C GLN A 147 -10.10 5.64 11.43
N GLU A 148 -10.59 6.66 10.72
CA GLU A 148 -10.24 6.98 9.32
C GLU A 148 -10.40 5.85 8.29
N ASN A 149 -10.27 4.57 8.68
CA ASN A 149 -10.33 3.42 7.78
C ASN A 149 -10.92 2.19 8.46
N ILE A 150 -11.79 1.46 7.76
CA ILE A 150 -12.38 0.20 8.23
C ILE A 150 -11.68 -1.04 7.68
N ALA A 151 -10.82 -0.91 6.66
CA ALA A 151 -10.32 -2.00 5.84
C ALA A 151 -9.13 -2.79 6.44
N PHE A 152 -9.03 -2.92 7.75
CA PHE A 152 -7.80 -3.37 8.41
C PHE A 152 -7.72 -4.89 8.70
N ASN A 153 -8.75 -5.67 8.39
CA ASN A 153 -8.69 -7.13 8.56
C ASN A 153 -9.64 -7.89 7.61
N PRO A 154 -9.50 -9.22 7.49
CA PRO A 154 -10.30 -10.03 6.55
C PRO A 154 -11.80 -9.90 6.73
N ARG A 155 -12.31 -9.77 7.96
CA ARG A 155 -13.75 -9.64 8.18
C ARG A 155 -14.30 -8.35 7.56
N ALA A 156 -13.57 -7.26 7.66
CA ALA A 156 -13.95 -6.01 7.00
C ALA A 156 -13.88 -6.16 5.47
N TRP A 157 -12.86 -6.84 4.94
CA TRP A 157 -12.72 -7.06 3.49
C TRP A 157 -13.86 -7.90 2.92
N GLU A 158 -14.27 -8.99 3.60
CA GLU A 158 -15.47 -9.76 3.23
C GLU A 158 -16.69 -8.84 3.07
N MET A 159 -16.97 -8.03 4.10
CA MET A 159 -18.12 -7.12 4.09
C MET A 159 -18.02 -6.06 2.99
N MET A 160 -16.83 -5.53 2.74
CA MET A 160 -16.57 -4.52 1.70
C MET A 160 -16.80 -5.09 0.30
N PHE A 161 -16.21 -6.25 -0.01
CA PHE A 161 -16.34 -6.87 -1.34
C PHE A 161 -17.74 -7.45 -1.58
N ASP A 162 -18.43 -7.91 -0.53
CA ASP A 162 -19.85 -8.27 -0.62
C ASP A 162 -20.73 -7.05 -0.90
N ALA A 163 -20.43 -5.91 -0.29
CA ALA A 163 -21.17 -4.67 -0.48
C ALA A 163 -20.93 -4.04 -1.87
N VAL A 164 -19.70 -4.12 -2.38
CA VAL A 164 -19.26 -3.53 -3.66
C VAL A 164 -18.45 -4.58 -4.45
N PRO A 165 -19.12 -5.50 -5.16
CA PRO A 165 -18.47 -6.58 -5.92
C PRO A 165 -17.94 -6.08 -7.28
N ALA A 166 -17.08 -5.05 -7.26
CA ALA A 166 -16.47 -4.48 -8.46
C ALA A 166 -15.11 -5.13 -8.74
N GLU A 167 -14.84 -5.47 -10.01
CA GLU A 167 -13.58 -6.11 -10.42
C GLU A 167 -12.38 -5.18 -10.29
N ASN A 168 -12.60 -3.86 -10.40
CA ASN A 168 -11.57 -2.85 -10.25
C ASN A 168 -11.42 -2.32 -8.80
N LEU A 169 -11.97 -3.04 -7.80
CA LEU A 169 -11.76 -2.78 -6.38
C LEU A 169 -10.95 -3.93 -5.77
N GLY A 170 -9.82 -3.60 -5.18
CA GLY A 170 -8.93 -4.55 -4.53
C GLY A 170 -8.29 -3.99 -3.27
N LEU A 171 -7.26 -4.66 -2.80
CA LEU A 171 -6.48 -4.29 -1.63
C LEU A 171 -5.13 -3.70 -2.04
N GLU A 172 -4.73 -2.67 -1.35
CA GLU A 172 -3.33 -2.35 -1.13
C GLU A 172 -2.95 -3.01 0.19
N TRP A 173 -2.18 -4.09 0.07
CA TRP A 173 -1.94 -4.97 1.21
C TRP A 173 -0.51 -4.82 1.74
N GLU A 174 -0.37 -4.87 3.05
CA GLU A 174 0.93 -4.92 3.71
C GLU A 174 0.92 -5.82 4.96
N PRO A 175 2.03 -6.50 5.27
CA PRO A 175 2.12 -7.37 6.42
C PRO A 175 2.23 -6.64 7.76
N GLY A 176 2.80 -5.44 7.81
CA GLY A 176 3.05 -4.71 9.05
C GLY A 176 1.79 -4.48 9.88
N HIS A 177 0.71 -4.05 9.24
CA HIS A 177 -0.58 -3.85 9.90
C HIS A 177 -1.30 -5.14 10.30
N GLN A 178 -0.94 -6.28 9.71
CA GLN A 178 -1.46 -7.57 10.13
C GLN A 178 -0.71 -8.10 11.35
N ILE A 179 0.61 -7.92 11.38
CA ILE A 179 1.47 -8.25 12.54
C ILE A 179 1.02 -7.48 13.79
N LEU A 180 0.65 -6.20 13.64
CA LEU A 180 0.09 -5.39 14.73
C LEU A 180 -1.17 -6.02 15.34
N GLN A 181 -1.96 -6.74 14.55
CA GLN A 181 -3.15 -7.44 15.01
C GLN A 181 -2.88 -8.91 15.41
N LEU A 182 -1.62 -9.37 15.39
CA LEU A 182 -1.19 -10.75 15.60
C LEU A 182 -1.79 -11.72 14.57
N ILE A 183 -2.13 -11.23 13.38
CA ILE A 183 -2.53 -12.05 12.25
C ILE A 183 -1.27 -12.52 11.53
N ASP A 184 -1.22 -13.81 11.15
CA ASP A 184 -0.13 -14.34 10.33
C ASP A 184 -0.26 -13.80 8.89
N PRO A 185 0.66 -12.94 8.43
CA PRO A 185 0.52 -12.32 7.13
C PRO A 185 0.71 -13.29 5.97
N VAL A 186 1.48 -14.37 6.16
CA VAL A 186 1.72 -15.37 5.09
C VAL A 186 0.45 -16.18 4.85
N GLU A 187 -0.17 -16.71 5.92
CA GLU A 187 -1.41 -17.48 5.81
C GLU A 187 -2.57 -16.60 5.31
N GLN A 188 -2.64 -15.36 5.77
CA GLN A 188 -3.66 -14.43 5.30
C GLN A 188 -3.50 -14.14 3.79
N LEU A 189 -2.28 -13.89 3.31
CA LEU A 189 -2.05 -13.59 1.90
C LEU A 189 -2.39 -14.80 1.00
N ARG A 190 -2.25 -16.04 1.46
CA ARG A 190 -2.67 -17.23 0.68
C ARG A 190 -4.14 -17.17 0.28
N GLU A 191 -4.98 -16.66 1.17
CA GLU A 191 -6.42 -16.52 0.91
C GLU A 191 -6.73 -15.29 0.07
N TRP A 192 -6.04 -14.17 0.35
CA TRP A 192 -6.43 -12.86 -0.16
C TRP A 192 -5.60 -12.37 -1.36
N ALA A 193 -4.56 -13.08 -1.77
CA ALA A 193 -3.71 -12.68 -2.91
C ALA A 193 -4.50 -12.35 -4.19
N PRO A 194 -5.61 -13.04 -4.54
CA PRO A 194 -6.39 -12.68 -5.73
C PRO A 194 -7.07 -11.29 -5.66
N LYS A 195 -7.15 -10.70 -4.48
CA LYS A 195 -7.72 -9.36 -4.25
C LYS A 195 -6.66 -8.28 -4.07
N VAL A 196 -5.39 -8.63 -4.02
CA VAL A 196 -4.28 -7.67 -3.86
C VAL A 196 -3.92 -7.05 -5.20
N PHE A 197 -4.02 -5.74 -5.30
CA PHE A 197 -3.69 -4.97 -6.50
C PHE A 197 -2.36 -4.23 -6.37
N HIS A 198 -2.04 -3.79 -5.17
CA HIS A 198 -0.78 -3.12 -4.84
C HIS A 198 -0.29 -3.58 -3.46
N MET A 199 0.99 -3.38 -3.17
CA MET A 199 1.56 -3.74 -1.88
C MET A 199 2.48 -2.67 -1.32
N HIS A 200 2.35 -2.42 -0.01
CA HIS A 200 3.38 -1.73 0.73
C HIS A 200 4.40 -2.71 1.31
N GLY A 201 5.66 -2.38 1.12
CA GLY A 201 6.79 -3.04 1.78
C GLY A 201 6.99 -2.45 3.17
N LYS A 202 6.11 -2.82 4.08
CA LYS A 202 6.19 -2.50 5.51
C LYS A 202 6.17 -3.79 6.32
N ASP A 203 6.98 -3.86 7.34
CA ASP A 203 7.14 -5.03 8.20
C ASP A 203 6.79 -4.69 9.66
N GLY A 204 6.89 -5.66 10.53
CA GLY A 204 6.68 -5.48 11.96
C GLY A 204 7.45 -6.52 12.76
N THR A 205 7.61 -6.30 14.05
CA THR A 205 8.23 -7.27 14.97
C THR A 205 7.37 -7.44 16.20
N VAL A 206 6.92 -8.68 16.47
CA VAL A 206 6.16 -8.99 17.70
C VAL A 206 7.10 -9.20 18.88
N LYS A 207 7.08 -8.26 19.83
CA LYS A 207 7.78 -8.38 21.12
C LYS A 207 7.00 -9.34 22.04
N LYS A 208 7.21 -10.64 21.88
CA LYS A 208 6.46 -11.70 22.60
C LYS A 208 6.50 -11.53 24.11
N ASP A 209 7.59 -11.01 24.66
CA ASP A 209 7.72 -10.75 26.11
C ASP A 209 6.84 -9.58 26.57
N ALA A 210 6.70 -8.54 25.73
CA ALA A 210 5.79 -7.43 25.99
C ALA A 210 4.33 -7.93 26.00
N VAL A 211 3.94 -8.74 25.01
CA VAL A 211 2.59 -9.35 24.96
C VAL A 211 2.33 -10.20 26.20
N ARG A 212 3.27 -11.07 26.60
CA ARG A 212 3.09 -11.94 27.77
C ARG A 212 2.98 -11.16 29.08
N ARG A 213 3.69 -10.04 29.20
CA ARG A 213 3.76 -9.27 30.45
C ARG A 213 2.66 -8.21 30.55
N TYR A 214 2.33 -7.55 29.46
CA TYR A 214 1.48 -6.35 29.45
C TYR A 214 0.21 -6.52 28.59
N GLY A 215 0.10 -7.61 27.84
CA GLY A 215 -1.00 -7.83 26.87
C GLY A 215 -0.88 -6.93 25.66
N VAL A 216 -1.93 -6.92 24.85
CA VAL A 216 -2.01 -6.15 23.59
C VAL A 216 -2.68 -4.77 23.75
N LEU A 217 -3.38 -4.56 24.87
CA LEU A 217 -4.06 -3.30 25.20
C LEU A 217 -3.28 -2.42 26.19
N GLY A 218 -2.01 -2.77 26.45
CA GLY A 218 -1.16 -2.08 27.41
C GLY A 218 -0.48 -0.82 26.85
N ALA A 219 0.26 -0.13 27.71
CA ALA A 219 1.01 1.08 27.36
C ALA A 219 2.36 0.78 26.65
N VAL A 220 2.66 -0.47 26.38
CA VAL A 220 3.91 -0.89 25.72
C VAL A 220 3.62 -1.25 24.29
N ASP A 221 4.31 -0.60 23.36
CA ASP A 221 4.30 -0.98 21.95
C ASP A 221 4.87 -2.39 21.81
N PHE A 222 4.00 -3.34 21.50
CA PHE A 222 4.33 -4.76 21.40
C PHE A 222 4.65 -5.20 19.97
N ALA A 223 4.26 -4.40 18.96
CA ALA A 223 4.44 -4.71 17.57
C ALA A 223 4.88 -3.48 16.75
N PRO A 224 6.09 -2.92 17.05
CA PRO A 224 6.59 -1.79 16.29
C PRO A 224 6.70 -2.13 14.80
N GLU A 225 6.34 -1.16 13.98
CA GLU A 225 6.57 -1.21 12.55
C GLU A 225 8.06 -1.27 12.25
N ARG A 226 8.43 -1.98 11.21
CA ARG A 226 9.82 -2.19 10.80
C ARG A 226 9.95 -2.04 9.29
N THR A 227 11.12 -1.63 8.87
CA THR A 227 11.52 -1.70 7.46
C THR A 227 11.71 -3.17 7.05
N PRO A 228 11.30 -3.61 5.84
CA PRO A 228 11.52 -4.96 5.35
C PRO A 228 12.97 -5.44 5.49
N GLY A 229 13.12 -6.63 6.07
CA GLY A 229 14.42 -7.21 6.40
C GLY A 229 14.87 -6.96 7.85
N PHE A 230 14.18 -6.10 8.59
CA PHE A 230 14.39 -5.89 10.03
C PHE A 230 13.19 -6.38 10.86
N GLY A 231 12.09 -6.80 10.24
CA GLY A 231 10.91 -7.36 10.88
C GLY A 231 10.83 -8.88 10.81
N ASP A 232 9.66 -9.41 11.17
CA ASP A 232 9.42 -10.84 11.33
C ASP A 232 8.78 -11.50 10.07
N THR A 233 8.41 -10.71 9.04
CA THR A 233 7.71 -11.22 7.85
C THR A 233 8.62 -12.12 7.01
N ASN A 234 8.12 -13.30 6.64
CA ASN A 234 8.80 -14.15 5.66
C ASN A 234 8.51 -13.68 4.21
N TRP A 235 9.23 -12.67 3.77
CA TRP A 235 9.06 -12.08 2.44
C TRP A 235 9.29 -13.04 1.29
N ARG A 236 10.07 -14.12 1.46
CA ARG A 236 10.25 -15.16 0.43
C ARG A 236 8.96 -15.92 0.18
N ASP A 237 8.22 -16.24 1.24
CA ASP A 237 6.93 -16.91 1.11
C ASP A 237 5.89 -15.94 0.55
N ILE A 238 5.92 -14.65 0.94
CA ILE A 238 5.09 -13.59 0.34
C ILE A 238 5.28 -13.56 -1.18
N PHE A 239 6.51 -13.43 -1.67
CA PHE A 239 6.77 -13.42 -3.13
C PHE A 239 6.36 -14.73 -3.81
N SER A 240 6.56 -15.88 -3.17
CA SER A 240 6.12 -17.17 -3.71
C SER A 240 4.61 -17.22 -3.90
N ILE A 241 3.85 -16.78 -2.89
CA ILE A 241 2.38 -16.70 -2.96
C ILE A 241 1.92 -15.74 -4.05
N LEU A 242 2.55 -14.57 -4.17
CA LEU A 242 2.24 -13.60 -5.21
C LEU A 242 2.46 -14.20 -6.62
N HIS A 243 3.59 -14.88 -6.83
CA HIS A 243 3.86 -15.56 -8.10
C HIS A 243 2.88 -16.70 -8.39
N GLU A 244 2.54 -17.53 -7.39
CA GLU A 244 1.57 -18.62 -7.51
C GLU A 244 0.18 -18.11 -7.92
N ASN A 245 -0.19 -16.89 -7.51
CA ASN A 245 -1.48 -16.26 -7.80
C ASN A 245 -1.45 -15.32 -9.02
N GLY A 246 -0.32 -15.24 -9.74
CA GLY A 246 -0.23 -14.40 -10.94
C GLY A 246 -0.30 -12.90 -10.65
N TYR A 247 0.21 -12.46 -9.49
CA TYR A 247 0.23 -11.04 -9.13
C TYR A 247 1.00 -10.21 -10.15
N GLU A 248 0.39 -9.13 -10.61
CA GLU A 248 0.94 -8.21 -11.64
C GLU A 248 1.26 -6.81 -11.08
N GLY A 249 1.09 -6.60 -9.79
CA GLY A 249 1.41 -5.34 -9.11
C GLY A 249 2.86 -5.26 -8.67
N ASP A 250 3.15 -4.22 -7.92
CA ASP A 250 4.48 -3.89 -7.40
C ASP A 250 4.51 -3.93 -5.86
N VAL A 251 5.71 -3.86 -5.28
CA VAL A 251 5.91 -3.72 -3.83
C VAL A 251 6.67 -2.41 -3.59
N CYS A 252 5.99 -1.39 -3.05
CA CYS A 252 6.59 -0.11 -2.71
C CYS A 252 6.95 -0.06 -1.22
N VAL A 253 8.24 0.09 -0.91
CA VAL A 253 8.71 0.24 0.47
C VAL A 253 8.07 1.47 1.09
N GLU A 254 7.28 1.28 2.13
CA GLU A 254 6.80 2.37 2.97
C GLU A 254 7.75 2.54 4.16
N GLY A 255 8.57 3.57 4.08
CA GLY A 255 9.53 3.94 5.10
C GLY A 255 8.94 4.82 6.20
N TYR A 256 9.81 5.49 6.96
CA TYR A 256 9.51 6.52 7.98
C TYR A 256 8.90 6.03 9.28
N HIS A 257 8.56 4.76 9.40
CA HIS A 257 7.86 4.17 10.55
C HIS A 257 8.77 3.29 11.44
N ASP A 258 9.96 2.92 10.97
CA ASP A 258 10.89 2.10 11.75
C ASP A 258 11.44 2.90 12.96
N PRO A 259 11.24 2.45 14.21
CA PRO A 259 11.69 3.19 15.38
C PRO A 259 13.21 3.21 15.57
N VAL A 260 13.94 2.40 14.80
CA VAL A 260 15.42 2.28 14.87
C VAL A 260 16.07 2.96 13.68
N TYR A 261 15.58 2.69 12.49
CA TYR A 261 16.15 3.16 11.22
C TYR A 261 15.31 4.30 10.61
N HIS A 262 15.25 5.43 11.31
CA HIS A 262 14.53 6.63 10.87
C HIS A 262 15.45 7.86 10.84
N GLY A 263 14.92 8.99 10.39
CA GLY A 263 15.65 10.26 10.34
C GLY A 263 16.90 10.14 9.44
N GLN A 264 18.08 10.37 9.99
CA GLN A 264 19.35 10.25 9.23
C GLN A 264 19.63 8.83 8.70
N TRP A 265 18.99 7.80 9.25
CA TRP A 265 19.15 6.40 8.86
C TRP A 265 18.09 5.95 7.84
N GLU A 266 17.13 6.79 7.49
CA GLU A 266 16.03 6.46 6.59
C GLU A 266 16.52 5.92 5.25
N MET A 267 17.42 6.62 4.57
CA MET A 267 17.96 6.15 3.29
C MET A 267 18.77 4.85 3.40
N THR A 268 19.38 4.61 4.57
CA THR A 268 20.06 3.33 4.84
C THR A 268 19.02 2.20 4.90
N ALA A 269 17.92 2.42 5.60
CA ALA A 269 16.81 1.47 5.68
C ALA A 269 16.15 1.23 4.32
N GLN A 270 15.87 2.28 3.56
CA GLN A 270 15.30 2.21 2.22
C GLN A 270 16.16 1.35 1.29
N LYS A 271 17.46 1.59 1.26
CA LYS A 271 18.41 0.81 0.44
C LYS A 271 18.52 -0.64 0.91
N HIS A 272 18.49 -0.88 2.23
CA HIS A 272 18.46 -2.23 2.79
C HIS A 272 17.19 -2.97 2.33
N ALA A 273 16.01 -2.35 2.49
CA ALA A 273 14.74 -2.94 2.08
C ALA A 273 14.71 -3.27 0.59
N LEU A 274 15.17 -2.35 -0.26
CA LEU A 274 15.29 -2.58 -1.70
C LEU A 274 16.10 -3.84 -2.02
N GLN A 275 17.30 -3.96 -1.43
CA GLN A 275 18.20 -5.10 -1.67
C GLN A 275 17.60 -6.40 -1.11
N TYR A 276 17.05 -6.36 0.08
CA TYR A 276 16.43 -7.50 0.74
C TYR A 276 15.21 -8.01 -0.03
N LEU A 277 14.30 -7.13 -0.45
CA LEU A 277 13.12 -7.52 -1.21
C LEU A 277 13.48 -8.04 -2.61
N LYS A 278 14.44 -7.43 -3.29
CA LYS A 278 15.00 -7.97 -4.55
C LYS A 278 15.57 -9.36 -4.36
N TRP A 279 16.27 -9.60 -3.29
CA TRP A 279 16.76 -10.94 -2.97
C TRP A 279 15.63 -11.93 -2.67
N CYS A 280 14.61 -11.52 -1.90
CA CYS A 280 13.46 -12.35 -1.57
C CYS A 280 12.63 -12.75 -2.80
N ARG A 281 12.51 -11.87 -3.80
CA ARG A 281 11.81 -12.19 -5.07
C ARG A 281 12.64 -13.08 -6.02
N GLY A 282 13.88 -13.45 -5.66
CA GLY A 282 14.74 -14.31 -6.46
C GLY A 282 15.79 -13.58 -7.30
N GLY A 283 16.02 -12.28 -7.05
CA GLY A 283 16.98 -11.45 -7.80
C GLY A 283 16.43 -10.97 -9.14
N ASP A 284 17.31 -10.77 -10.12
CA ASP A 284 16.93 -10.35 -11.47
C ASP A 284 16.43 -11.55 -12.29
N PHE A 285 15.49 -11.29 -13.21
CA PHE A 285 14.98 -12.34 -14.09
C PHE A 285 16.07 -12.91 -14.99
N VAL A 286 16.24 -14.22 -14.98
CA VAL A 286 17.14 -14.95 -15.86
C VAL A 286 16.31 -15.87 -16.76
N PRO A 287 16.33 -15.68 -18.09
CA PRO A 287 15.59 -16.55 -19.00
C PRO A 287 16.03 -18.01 -18.84
N ASN A 288 15.03 -18.94 -18.79
CA ASN A 288 15.33 -20.35 -18.78
C ASN A 288 15.83 -20.80 -20.17
N PRO A 289 17.11 -21.25 -20.32
CA PRO A 289 17.65 -21.64 -21.61
C PRO A 289 17.05 -22.97 -22.13
N TRP A 290 16.37 -23.73 -21.28
CA TRP A 290 15.73 -25.01 -21.65
C TRP A 290 14.24 -24.87 -22.00
N ASN A 291 13.69 -23.68 -21.95
CA ASN A 291 12.32 -23.46 -22.46
C ASN A 291 12.34 -23.60 -23.99
N HIS A 292 12.19 -24.83 -24.48
CA HIS A 292 11.80 -25.05 -25.85
C HIS A 292 10.35 -24.59 -25.96
N LYS A 293 10.10 -23.67 -26.90
CA LYS A 293 8.74 -23.23 -27.23
C LYS A 293 7.90 -24.48 -27.50
N GLU A 294 6.96 -24.77 -26.60
CA GLU A 294 5.83 -25.62 -26.90
C GLU A 294 4.83 -24.86 -27.76
#